data_8d48ad023b36ec507b0650b3719102b1
#
_entry.id   8d48ad023b36ec507b0650b3719102b1
#
_cell.length_a   1.000
_cell.length_b   1.000
_cell.length_c   1.000
_cell.angle_alpha   90.00
_cell.angle_beta   90.00
_cell.angle_gamma   90.00
#
_symmetry.space_group_name_H-M   'P 1'
#
loop_
_entity.id
_entity.type
_entity.pdbx_description
1 polymer ?
#
loop_
_entity_poly.entity_id
_entity_poly.type
_entity_poly.pdbx_seq_one_letter_code
_entity_poly.pdbx_strand_id
1 'polypeptide(L)'
;IILHPNPKHGGTMDTKVNYAAFKVMKDAGFSTLRINFRGVGKSDGAFTEGEGELNDASVSLDWLQKKNEDFRSCWIVGFSFGAWIGFQTLMRRPEVDGLILIAPPVNMYDFNFLSPCPIKTLIVRAEQDEIVKKDNLKEFFETFKKQKNADVSMETISKSNHLFEGKLEPLMGTLNKYIQKHKS
;
A
#
# COMPACT_ATOMS: atom_id res chain seq x y z
N ILE A 1 -1.47 -8.80 0.18
CA ILE A 1 -1.88 -8.33 -1.16
C ILE A 1 -1.11 -7.07 -1.53
N ILE A 2 -0.77 -6.87 -2.80
CA ILE A 2 -0.06 -5.70 -3.33
C ILE A 2 -0.89 -5.01 -4.39
N LEU A 3 -1.18 -3.72 -4.17
CA LEU A 3 -2.07 -2.90 -4.98
C LEU A 3 -1.29 -1.84 -5.79
N HIS A 4 -1.54 -1.78 -7.09
CA HIS A 4 -0.77 -0.96 -8.03
C HIS A 4 -1.25 0.49 -8.15
N PRO A 5 -0.42 1.40 -8.73
CA PRO A 5 -0.79 2.80 -8.91
C PRO A 5 -1.90 3.00 -9.94
N ASN A 6 -2.30 4.25 -10.16
CA ASN A 6 -3.47 4.59 -10.97
C ASN A 6 -3.38 4.05 -12.41
N PRO A 7 -4.37 3.27 -12.86
CA PRO A 7 -4.45 2.73 -14.21
C PRO A 7 -4.39 3.80 -15.32
N LYS A 8 -4.99 4.97 -15.11
CA LYS A 8 -4.98 6.07 -16.08
C LYS A 8 -3.57 6.62 -16.34
N HIS A 9 -2.62 6.35 -15.45
CA HIS A 9 -1.22 6.75 -15.58
C HIS A 9 -0.29 5.56 -15.83
N GLY A 10 -0.79 4.49 -16.43
CA GLY A 10 -0.01 3.31 -16.77
C GLY A 10 0.27 2.36 -15.60
N GLY A 11 -0.46 2.50 -14.50
CA GLY A 11 -0.34 1.60 -13.35
C GLY A 11 -0.77 0.18 -13.68
N THR A 12 0.09 -0.78 -13.34
CA THR A 12 -0.17 -2.22 -13.44
C THR A 12 0.50 -2.96 -12.29
N MET A 13 0.14 -4.21 -12.08
CA MET A 13 0.79 -5.06 -11.07
C MET A 13 2.29 -5.27 -11.35
N ASP A 14 2.77 -5.00 -12.56
CA ASP A 14 4.16 -5.14 -12.99
C ASP A 14 4.96 -3.83 -12.87
N THR A 15 4.36 -2.77 -12.37
CA THR A 15 5.09 -1.54 -12.00
C THR A 15 6.27 -1.89 -11.10
N LYS A 16 7.45 -1.33 -11.38
CA LYS A 16 8.71 -1.69 -10.69
C LYS A 16 8.61 -1.63 -9.17
N VAL A 17 7.91 -0.63 -8.63
CA VAL A 17 7.66 -0.49 -7.18
C VAL A 17 6.82 -1.66 -6.65
N ASN A 18 5.75 -2.04 -7.35
CA ASN A 18 4.90 -3.17 -6.96
C ASN A 18 5.66 -4.49 -7.01
N TYR A 19 6.49 -4.68 -8.03
CA TYR A 19 7.32 -5.88 -8.12
C TYR A 19 8.38 -5.93 -7.01
N ALA A 20 9.00 -4.80 -6.67
CA ALA A 20 9.94 -4.69 -5.57
C ALA A 20 9.27 -5.04 -4.22
N ALA A 21 8.09 -4.48 -3.96
CA ALA A 21 7.30 -4.81 -2.77
C ALA A 21 6.92 -6.30 -2.72
N PHE A 22 6.46 -6.85 -3.85
CA PHE A 22 6.16 -8.29 -3.96
C PHE A 22 7.36 -9.15 -3.60
N LYS A 23 8.54 -8.84 -4.14
CA LYS A 23 9.76 -9.59 -3.84
C LYS A 23 10.10 -9.55 -2.35
N VAL A 24 10.02 -8.38 -1.73
CA VAL A 24 10.30 -8.23 -0.29
C VAL A 24 9.32 -9.04 0.56
N MET A 25 8.01 -8.96 0.28
CA MET A 25 7.00 -9.72 1.02
C MET A 25 7.17 -11.22 0.85
N LYS A 26 7.39 -11.69 -0.38
CA LYS A 26 7.69 -13.10 -0.67
C LYS A 26 8.94 -13.59 0.08
N ASP A 27 10.03 -12.85 0.01
CA ASP A 27 11.30 -13.20 0.67
C ASP A 27 11.17 -13.18 2.20
N ALA A 28 10.22 -12.41 2.73
CA ALA A 28 9.85 -12.41 4.15
C ALA A 28 8.96 -13.59 4.58
N GLY A 29 8.56 -14.45 3.64
CA GLY A 29 7.79 -15.68 3.89
C GLY A 29 6.27 -15.54 3.75
N PHE A 30 5.76 -14.43 3.19
CA PHE A 30 4.33 -14.26 2.96
C PHE A 30 3.86 -14.97 1.67
N SER A 31 2.68 -15.57 1.70
CA SER A 31 1.91 -15.87 0.50
C SER A 31 1.47 -14.53 -0.09
N THR A 32 2.03 -14.15 -1.23
CA THR A 32 1.90 -12.79 -1.76
C THR A 32 1.17 -12.77 -3.09
N LEU A 33 0.14 -11.94 -3.20
CA LEU A 33 -0.66 -11.75 -4.39
C LEU A 33 -0.50 -10.32 -4.94
N ARG A 34 -0.17 -10.19 -6.22
CA ARG A 34 -0.31 -8.96 -7.01
C ARG A 34 -1.51 -9.11 -7.94
N ILE A 35 -2.30 -8.07 -8.05
CA ILE A 35 -3.46 -8.05 -8.95
C ILE A 35 -3.35 -6.91 -9.96
N ASN A 36 -3.93 -7.06 -11.12
CA ASN A 36 -4.34 -5.96 -11.96
C ASN A 36 -5.79 -5.59 -11.62
N PHE A 37 -6.05 -4.36 -11.27
CA PHE A 37 -7.41 -3.87 -11.09
C PHE A 37 -8.22 -4.02 -12.39
N ARG A 38 -9.54 -3.93 -12.28
CA ARG A 38 -10.47 -4.00 -13.40
C ARG A 38 -10.04 -3.11 -14.57
N GLY A 39 -10.17 -3.61 -15.79
CA GLY A 39 -9.79 -2.92 -17.01
C GLY A 39 -8.27 -2.81 -17.24
N VAL A 40 -7.43 -3.44 -16.41
CA VAL A 40 -5.96 -3.41 -16.55
C VAL A 40 -5.43 -4.77 -17.01
N GLY A 41 -4.60 -4.77 -18.05
CA GLY A 41 -3.98 -5.99 -18.59
C GLY A 41 -5.03 -6.99 -19.07
N LYS A 42 -5.12 -8.16 -18.43
CA LYS A 42 -6.10 -9.21 -18.73
C LYS A 42 -7.32 -9.18 -17.80
N SER A 43 -7.43 -8.22 -16.90
CA SER A 43 -8.58 -8.07 -16.01
C SER A 43 -9.74 -7.45 -16.76
N ASP A 44 -10.91 -8.09 -16.67
CA ASP A 44 -12.14 -7.60 -17.27
C ASP A 44 -12.65 -6.29 -16.60
N GLY A 45 -13.64 -5.68 -17.21
CA GLY A 45 -14.30 -4.47 -16.70
C GLY A 45 -13.60 -3.18 -17.11
N ALA A 46 -13.89 -2.12 -16.36
CA ALA A 46 -13.35 -0.79 -16.59
C ALA A 46 -13.04 -0.09 -15.28
N PHE A 47 -12.07 0.83 -15.30
CA PHE A 47 -11.68 1.65 -14.16
C PHE A 47 -12.86 2.52 -13.67
N THR A 48 -13.13 2.49 -12.37
CA THR A 48 -14.28 3.13 -11.72
C THR A 48 -13.88 4.16 -10.65
N GLU A 49 -12.67 4.66 -10.72
CA GLU A 49 -12.14 5.73 -9.85
C GLU A 49 -12.14 5.42 -8.34
N GLY A 50 -12.10 4.14 -7.99
CA GLY A 50 -11.92 3.67 -6.62
C GLY A 50 -12.96 2.67 -6.13
N GLU A 51 -14.24 2.82 -6.46
CA GLU A 51 -15.30 1.96 -5.93
C GLU A 51 -15.12 0.49 -6.36
N GLY A 52 -14.96 0.26 -7.64
CA GLY A 52 -14.74 -1.08 -8.17
C GLY A 52 -13.39 -1.65 -7.78
N GLU A 53 -12.35 -0.84 -7.79
CA GLU A 53 -10.99 -1.23 -7.40
C GLU A 53 -10.93 -1.66 -5.92
N LEU A 54 -11.75 -1.05 -5.06
CA LEU A 54 -11.89 -1.47 -3.67
C LEU A 54 -12.54 -2.85 -3.56
N ASN A 55 -13.54 -3.13 -4.40
CA ASN A 55 -14.14 -4.47 -4.48
C ASN A 55 -13.14 -5.49 -5.03
N ASP A 56 -12.35 -5.13 -6.04
CA ASP A 56 -11.30 -5.99 -6.59
C ASP A 56 -10.27 -6.37 -5.50
N ALA A 57 -9.84 -5.42 -4.69
CA ALA A 57 -8.92 -5.66 -3.58
C ALA A 57 -9.55 -6.59 -2.53
N SER A 58 -10.82 -6.36 -2.17
CA SER A 58 -11.53 -7.17 -1.16
C SER A 58 -11.72 -8.61 -1.60
N VAL A 59 -12.20 -8.85 -2.82
CA VAL A 59 -12.39 -10.20 -3.38
C VAL A 59 -11.06 -10.92 -3.54
N SER A 60 -10.01 -10.21 -3.93
CA SER A 60 -8.67 -10.79 -4.07
C SER A 60 -8.09 -11.20 -2.72
N LEU A 61 -8.38 -10.43 -1.67
CA LEU A 61 -7.98 -10.76 -0.31
C LEU A 61 -8.72 -12.00 0.19
N ASP A 62 -10.04 -12.10 -0.05
CA ASP A 62 -10.84 -13.29 0.28
C ASP A 62 -10.27 -14.55 -0.42
N TRP A 63 -9.91 -14.41 -1.69
CA TRP A 63 -9.31 -15.52 -2.44
C TRP A 63 -7.96 -15.95 -1.84
N LEU A 64 -7.11 -14.97 -1.48
CA LEU A 64 -5.79 -15.25 -0.90
C LEU A 64 -5.92 -15.93 0.48
N GLN A 65 -6.84 -15.49 1.31
CA GLN A 65 -7.13 -16.08 2.63
C GLN A 65 -7.65 -17.51 2.48
N LYS A 66 -8.60 -17.75 1.56
CA LYS A 66 -9.11 -19.09 1.28
C LYS A 66 -8.02 -20.08 0.80
N LYS A 67 -6.96 -19.57 0.17
CA LYS A 67 -5.81 -20.39 -0.26
C LYS A 67 -4.79 -20.61 0.85
N ASN A 68 -4.93 -19.90 1.96
CA ASN A 68 -3.99 -19.93 3.11
C ASN A 68 -4.82 -19.96 4.40
N GLU A 69 -5.59 -21.01 4.63
CA GLU A 69 -6.55 -21.09 5.76
C GLU A 69 -5.88 -20.93 7.14
N ASP A 70 -4.62 -21.33 7.26
CA ASP A 70 -3.83 -21.23 8.49
C ASP A 70 -2.97 -19.94 8.55
N PHE A 71 -3.33 -18.88 7.82
CA PHE A 71 -2.57 -17.64 7.85
C PHE A 71 -2.54 -17.03 9.26
N ARG A 72 -1.38 -16.49 9.65
CA ARG A 72 -1.17 -15.89 10.97
C ARG A 72 -1.20 -14.38 10.96
N SER A 73 -1.01 -13.79 9.78
CA SER A 73 -0.90 -12.35 9.61
C SER A 73 -1.32 -11.95 8.21
N CYS A 74 -2.10 -10.88 8.11
CA CYS A 74 -2.64 -10.35 6.86
C CYS A 74 -2.15 -8.91 6.63
N TRP A 75 -1.50 -8.68 5.49
CA TRP A 75 -0.89 -7.39 5.16
C TRP A 75 -1.36 -6.85 3.82
N ILE A 76 -1.55 -5.54 3.76
CA ILE A 76 -1.82 -4.79 2.53
C ILE A 76 -0.63 -3.88 2.24
N VAL A 77 -0.13 -3.92 1.01
CA VAL A 77 0.87 -2.98 0.50
C VAL A 77 0.26 -2.25 -0.70
N GLY A 78 0.21 -0.93 -0.65
CA GLY A 78 -0.29 -0.13 -1.76
C GLY A 78 0.70 0.93 -2.20
N PHE A 79 0.79 1.13 -3.51
CA PHE A 79 1.59 2.20 -4.10
C PHE A 79 0.69 3.25 -4.75
N SER A 80 0.88 4.53 -4.40
CA SER A 80 0.16 5.67 -4.96
C SER A 80 -1.36 5.47 -4.86
N PHE A 81 -2.11 5.43 -5.94
CA PHE A 81 -3.55 5.09 -5.94
C PHE A 81 -3.85 3.78 -5.19
N GLY A 82 -3.00 2.75 -5.36
CA GLY A 82 -3.12 1.50 -4.63
C GLY A 82 -2.97 1.67 -3.10
N ALA A 83 -2.24 2.69 -2.64
CA ALA A 83 -2.16 3.03 -1.22
C ALA A 83 -3.50 3.54 -0.69
N TRP A 84 -4.21 4.36 -1.47
CA TRP A 84 -5.55 4.83 -1.12
C TRP A 84 -6.58 3.69 -1.10
N ILE A 85 -6.55 2.81 -2.08
CA ILE A 85 -7.41 1.60 -2.10
C ILE A 85 -7.09 0.69 -0.91
N GLY A 86 -5.81 0.46 -0.62
CA GLY A 86 -5.38 -0.37 0.51
C GLY A 86 -5.83 0.19 1.85
N PHE A 87 -5.76 1.50 2.01
CA PHE A 87 -6.23 2.20 3.18
C PHE A 87 -7.75 2.08 3.38
N GLN A 88 -8.55 2.21 2.32
CA GLN A 88 -9.99 1.97 2.35
C GLN A 88 -10.33 0.51 2.61
N THR A 89 -9.57 -0.42 2.03
CA THR A 89 -9.74 -1.87 2.24
C THR A 89 -9.57 -2.20 3.72
N LEU A 90 -8.52 -1.69 4.35
CA LEU A 90 -8.27 -1.85 5.77
C LEU A 90 -9.48 -1.49 6.64
N MET A 91 -10.17 -0.39 6.33
CA MET A 91 -11.33 0.08 7.12
C MET A 91 -12.52 -0.88 7.09
N ARG A 92 -12.53 -1.84 6.18
CA ARG A 92 -13.58 -2.84 5.98
C ARG A 92 -13.14 -4.26 6.35
N ARG A 93 -11.85 -4.43 6.68
CA ARG A 93 -11.20 -5.73 6.86
C ARG A 93 -10.45 -5.75 8.20
N PRO A 94 -11.15 -6.04 9.31
CA PRO A 94 -10.57 -6.01 10.65
C PRO A 94 -9.49 -7.06 10.90
N GLU A 95 -9.39 -8.06 10.04
CA GLU A 95 -8.35 -9.09 10.09
C GLU A 95 -7.00 -8.65 9.52
N VAL A 96 -6.89 -7.45 8.96
CA VAL A 96 -5.63 -6.91 8.46
C VAL A 96 -4.76 -6.45 9.63
N ASP A 97 -3.55 -6.98 9.72
CA ASP A 97 -2.60 -6.72 10.81
C ASP A 97 -1.55 -5.67 10.47
N GLY A 98 -1.30 -5.44 9.19
CA GLY A 98 -0.29 -4.49 8.75
C GLY A 98 -0.61 -3.81 7.42
N LEU A 99 -0.19 -2.56 7.33
CA LEU A 99 -0.40 -1.71 6.16
C LEU A 99 0.90 -1.01 5.77
N ILE A 100 1.22 -1.03 4.49
CA ILE A 100 2.33 -0.27 3.93
C ILE A 100 1.79 0.64 2.83
N LEU A 101 1.95 1.94 3.02
CA LEU A 101 1.54 2.99 2.08
C LEU A 101 2.78 3.58 1.42
N ILE A 102 3.03 3.23 0.16
CA ILE A 102 4.15 3.76 -0.62
C ILE A 102 3.67 4.96 -1.42
N ALA A 103 4.25 6.13 -1.17
CA ALA A 103 3.89 7.41 -1.78
C ALA A 103 2.37 7.65 -1.84
N PRO A 104 1.65 7.63 -0.70
CA PRO A 104 0.20 7.80 -0.68
C PRO A 104 -0.20 9.22 -1.11
N PRO A 105 -1.05 9.39 -2.13
CA PRO A 105 -1.39 10.68 -2.70
C PRO A 105 -2.49 11.41 -1.91
N VAL A 106 -2.18 11.76 -0.68
CA VAL A 106 -3.11 12.37 0.30
C VAL A 106 -3.61 13.76 -0.08
N ASN A 107 -2.97 14.41 -1.05
CA ASN A 107 -3.43 15.69 -1.64
C ASN A 107 -4.38 15.49 -2.82
N MET A 108 -4.61 14.27 -3.27
CA MET A 108 -5.45 13.94 -4.42
C MET A 108 -6.69 13.14 -4.06
N TYR A 109 -6.60 12.32 -3.00
CA TYR A 109 -7.67 11.44 -2.53
C TYR A 109 -7.95 11.69 -1.04
N ASP A 110 -9.18 11.38 -0.64
CA ASP A 110 -9.57 11.51 0.77
C ASP A 110 -9.02 10.35 1.61
N PHE A 111 -8.23 10.68 2.61
CA PHE A 111 -7.70 9.77 3.63
C PHE A 111 -8.26 10.09 5.04
N ASN A 112 -9.27 10.98 5.15
CA ASN A 112 -9.76 11.48 6.44
C ASN A 112 -10.82 10.61 7.11
N PHE A 113 -11.25 9.52 6.48
CA PHE A 113 -12.30 8.62 6.99
C PHE A 113 -11.80 7.63 8.06
N LEU A 114 -10.68 7.93 8.70
CA LEU A 114 -10.10 7.06 9.72
C LEU A 114 -10.91 7.05 11.02
N SER A 115 -11.46 5.89 11.34
CA SER A 115 -11.64 5.48 12.73
C SER A 115 -10.28 5.11 13.34
N PRO A 116 -10.11 5.17 14.68
CA PRO A 116 -8.86 4.75 15.31
C PRO A 116 -8.45 3.37 14.81
N CYS A 117 -7.29 3.32 14.16
CA CYS A 117 -6.77 2.10 13.56
C CYS A 117 -5.48 1.68 14.27
N PRO A 118 -5.52 0.67 15.14
CA PRO A 118 -4.38 0.23 15.94
C PRO A 118 -3.43 -0.69 15.19
N ILE A 119 -3.47 -0.73 13.86
CA ILE A 119 -2.60 -1.60 13.09
C ILE A 119 -1.24 -0.98 12.80
N LYS A 120 -0.27 -1.85 12.63
CA LYS A 120 1.11 -1.51 12.25
C LYS A 120 1.11 -0.89 10.85
N THR A 121 1.41 0.41 10.75
CA THR A 121 1.41 1.13 9.48
C THR A 121 2.75 1.76 9.17
N LEU A 122 3.29 1.47 8.00
CA LEU A 122 4.45 2.17 7.43
C LEU A 122 4.00 3.08 6.30
N ILE A 123 4.40 4.34 6.36
CA ILE A 123 4.30 5.28 5.26
C ILE A 123 5.71 5.46 4.66
N VAL A 124 5.87 5.23 3.37
CA VAL A 124 7.13 5.47 2.67
C VAL A 124 6.97 6.67 1.75
N ARG A 125 7.78 7.70 2.01
CA ARG A 125 7.79 8.95 1.26
C ARG A 125 8.97 8.98 0.30
N ALA A 126 8.75 9.43 -0.94
CA ALA A 126 9.81 9.86 -1.84
C ALA A 126 10.20 11.31 -1.51
N GLU A 127 11.50 11.59 -1.33
CA GLU A 127 11.95 12.93 -0.89
C GLU A 127 11.64 14.02 -1.92
N GLN A 128 11.79 13.69 -3.21
CA GLN A 128 11.58 14.60 -4.35
C GLN A 128 10.31 14.23 -5.13
N ASP A 129 9.26 13.80 -4.41
CA ASP A 129 7.98 13.44 -5.02
C ASP A 129 7.32 14.65 -5.65
N GLU A 130 7.10 14.58 -6.95
CA GLU A 130 6.48 15.65 -7.76
C GLU A 130 4.93 15.58 -7.74
N ILE A 131 4.36 14.47 -7.25
CA ILE A 131 2.91 14.21 -7.20
C ILE A 131 2.36 14.40 -5.80
N VAL A 132 3.02 13.78 -4.80
CA VAL A 132 2.58 13.83 -3.41
C VAL A 132 3.20 15.04 -2.71
N LYS A 133 2.35 16.00 -2.34
CA LYS A 133 2.80 17.21 -1.65
C LYS A 133 3.30 16.89 -0.24
N LYS A 134 4.52 17.31 0.05
CA LYS A 134 5.21 17.05 1.31
C LYS A 134 4.41 17.49 2.53
N ASP A 135 3.83 18.70 2.47
CA ASP A 135 3.14 19.28 3.64
C ASP A 135 1.83 18.54 3.93
N ASN A 136 1.07 18.17 2.88
CA ASN A 136 -0.13 17.36 3.05
C ASN A 136 0.19 15.98 3.64
N LEU A 137 1.27 15.33 3.18
CA LEU A 137 1.67 14.03 3.71
C LEU A 137 2.12 14.14 5.17
N LYS A 138 2.83 15.21 5.53
CA LYS A 138 3.23 15.48 6.91
C LYS A 138 2.02 15.71 7.81
N GLU A 139 1.05 16.50 7.37
CA GLU A 139 -0.19 16.74 8.10
C GLU A 139 -0.98 15.45 8.32
N PHE A 140 -1.12 14.63 7.27
CA PHE A 140 -1.75 13.32 7.36
C PHE A 140 -1.05 12.42 8.39
N PHE A 141 0.28 12.32 8.33
CA PHE A 141 1.07 11.52 9.26
C PHE A 141 0.88 11.98 10.71
N GLU A 142 0.96 13.29 10.99
CA GLU A 142 0.77 13.84 12.33
C GLU A 142 -0.66 13.62 12.85
N THR A 143 -1.65 13.72 11.99
CA THR A 143 -3.06 13.44 12.33
C THR A 143 -3.26 11.96 12.63
N PHE A 144 -2.69 11.08 11.82
CA PHE A 144 -2.75 9.64 12.05
C PHE A 144 -2.07 9.23 13.36
N LYS A 145 -0.87 9.76 13.61
CA LYS A 145 -0.08 9.47 14.82
C LYS A 145 -0.78 9.88 16.12
N LYS A 146 -1.64 10.89 16.10
CA LYS A 146 -2.41 11.35 17.27
C LYS A 146 -3.60 10.45 17.61
N GLN A 147 -3.97 9.53 16.75
CA GLN A 147 -5.08 8.62 17.03
C GLN A 147 -4.73 7.66 18.17
N LYS A 148 -5.73 7.30 18.95
CA LYS A 148 -5.55 6.37 20.07
C LYS A 148 -5.05 5.01 19.57
N ASN A 149 -3.95 4.55 20.16
CA ASN A 149 -3.29 3.28 19.82
C ASN A 149 -2.72 3.21 18.38
N ALA A 150 -2.48 4.34 17.72
CA ALA A 150 -1.85 4.34 16.40
C ALA A 150 -0.41 3.82 16.48
N ASP A 151 -0.09 2.84 15.65
CA ASP A 151 1.27 2.33 15.43
C ASP A 151 1.69 2.67 14.00
N VAL A 152 2.04 3.95 13.78
CA VAL A 152 2.42 4.48 12.47
C VAL A 152 3.83 5.03 12.48
N SER A 153 4.59 4.69 11.46
CA SER A 153 5.91 5.25 11.19
C SER A 153 6.00 5.77 9.76
N MET A 154 6.87 6.76 9.54
CA MET A 154 7.13 7.31 8.21
C MET A 154 8.62 7.29 7.93
N GLU A 155 8.98 6.71 6.79
CA GLU A 155 10.36 6.65 6.28
C GLU A 155 10.47 7.43 4.97
N THR A 156 11.59 8.10 4.78
CA THR A 156 11.84 8.90 3.57
C THR A 156 13.00 8.28 2.78
N ILE A 157 12.75 8.01 1.50
CA ILE A 157 13.81 7.60 0.58
C ILE A 157 14.45 8.85 -0.05
N SER A 158 15.71 9.08 0.27
CA SER A 158 16.44 10.26 -0.21
C SER A 158 16.64 10.26 -1.72
N LYS A 159 16.54 11.45 -2.32
CA LYS A 159 16.76 11.70 -3.75
C LYS A 159 15.92 10.78 -4.65
N SER A 160 14.70 10.47 -4.24
CA SER A 160 13.75 9.66 -5.00
C SER A 160 12.58 10.49 -5.52
N ASN A 161 12.18 10.25 -6.76
CA ASN A 161 10.94 10.73 -7.34
C ASN A 161 9.75 9.81 -6.98
N HIS A 162 8.53 10.15 -7.42
CA HIS A 162 7.32 9.38 -7.15
C HIS A 162 7.44 7.89 -7.54
N LEU A 163 8.13 7.58 -8.63
CA LEU A 163 8.32 6.22 -9.14
C LEU A 163 9.53 5.49 -8.54
N PHE A 164 10.28 6.12 -7.62
CA PHE A 164 11.50 5.58 -7.00
C PHE A 164 12.55 5.12 -8.04
N GLU A 165 12.66 5.85 -9.15
CA GLU A 165 13.63 5.54 -10.21
C GLU A 165 15.06 5.58 -9.66
N GLY A 166 15.83 4.50 -9.93
CA GLY A 166 17.17 4.35 -9.37
C GLY A 166 17.24 4.20 -7.84
N LYS A 167 16.09 4.05 -7.16
CA LYS A 167 15.98 3.97 -5.69
C LYS A 167 15.21 2.75 -5.19
N LEU A 168 15.04 1.73 -6.03
CA LEU A 168 14.34 0.51 -5.65
C LEU A 168 15.06 -0.27 -4.54
N GLU A 169 16.40 -0.34 -4.57
CA GLU A 169 17.18 -1.00 -3.51
C GLU A 169 16.99 -0.33 -2.13
N PRO A 170 17.15 0.99 -1.97
CA PRO A 170 16.80 1.67 -0.71
C PRO A 170 15.36 1.46 -0.27
N LEU A 171 14.40 1.48 -1.20
CA LEU A 171 13.00 1.19 -0.93
C LEU A 171 12.83 -0.23 -0.37
N MET A 172 13.36 -1.23 -1.06
CA MET A 172 13.31 -2.63 -0.63
C MET A 172 13.94 -2.84 0.74
N GLY A 173 15.09 -2.20 1.00
CA GLY A 173 15.76 -2.23 2.30
C GLY A 173 14.88 -1.68 3.42
N THR A 174 14.21 -0.56 3.18
CA THR A 174 13.27 0.07 4.13
C THR A 174 12.07 -0.84 4.40
N LEU A 175 11.45 -1.38 3.35
CA LEU A 175 10.33 -2.32 3.48
C LEU A 175 10.73 -3.57 4.27
N ASN A 176 11.86 -4.18 3.91
CA ASN A 176 12.35 -5.39 4.57
C ASN A 176 12.63 -5.15 6.05
N LYS A 177 13.31 -4.07 6.40
CA LYS A 177 13.59 -3.71 7.79
C LYS A 177 12.30 -3.58 8.62
N TYR A 178 11.29 -2.91 8.07
CA TYR A 178 10.00 -2.75 8.73
C TYR A 178 9.26 -4.08 8.90
N ILE A 179 9.18 -4.87 7.84
CA ILE A 179 8.50 -6.17 7.86
C ILE A 179 9.16 -7.14 8.83
N GLN A 180 10.51 -7.26 8.83
CA GLN A 180 11.21 -8.15 9.76
C GLN A 180 10.98 -7.77 11.23
N LYS A 181 10.81 -6.50 11.53
CA LYS A 181 10.50 -6.00 12.88
C LYS A 181 9.06 -6.31 13.32
N HIS A 182 8.11 -6.34 12.39
CA HIS A 182 6.68 -6.31 12.70
C HIS A 182 5.91 -7.57 12.28
N LYS A 183 6.48 -8.43 11.43
CA LYS A 183 5.86 -9.73 11.11
C LYS A 183 5.85 -10.60 12.37
N SER A 184 4.72 -11.16 12.68
CA SER A 184 4.53 -12.10 13.79
C SER A 184 4.87 -13.50 13.35
#